data_6913428789c5f24a96b2f308a4b50f1a
#
_entry.id   6913428789c5f24a96b2f308a4b50f1a
#
_cell.length_a   1.000
_cell.length_b   1.000
_cell.length_c   1.000
_cell.angle_alpha   90.00
_cell.angle_beta   90.00
_cell.angle_gamma   90.00
#
_symmetry.space_group_name_H-M   'P 1'
#
loop_
_entity.id
_entity.type
_entity.pdbx_description
1 polymer ?
#
loop_
_entity_poly.entity_id
_entity_poly.type
_entity_poly.pdbx_seq_one_letter_code
_entity_poly.pdbx_strand_id
1 'polypeptide(L)'
;KIILDGEGTEDVPYIAGPKGNLYQGFRSDIPDLNKKLAALPDPEPQIVDFKESVITRRKFALNEQNGHRSCTMVNMALVALRLGRSLKFDPEKQLFIDDEAANRMIMPPMRAPWTI
;
A
#
# COMPACT_ATOMS: atom_id res chain seq x y z
N LYS A 1 10.56 2.05 -0.50
CA LYS A 1 9.98 2.97 -1.49
C LYS A 1 9.03 2.17 -2.38
N ILE A 2 7.78 2.60 -2.48
CA ILE A 2 6.81 2.05 -3.42
C ILE A 2 6.72 3.04 -4.58
N ILE A 3 6.86 2.54 -5.81
CA ILE A 3 6.73 3.34 -7.02
C ILE A 3 5.48 2.82 -7.74
N LEU A 4 4.52 3.71 -7.97
CA LEU A 4 3.37 3.46 -8.82
C LEU A 4 3.65 4.17 -10.14
N ASP A 5 3.87 3.39 -11.18
CA ASP A 5 4.18 3.90 -12.52
C ASP A 5 3.13 3.35 -13.49
N GLY A 6 2.39 4.25 -14.10
CA GLY A 6 1.36 3.91 -15.09
C GLY A 6 1.93 3.50 -16.45
N GLU A 7 3.20 3.78 -16.71
CA GLU A 7 3.93 3.44 -17.94
C GLU A 7 4.99 2.37 -17.72
N GLY A 8 4.93 1.68 -16.55
CA GLY A 8 5.92 0.68 -16.15
C GLY A 8 6.11 -0.41 -17.19
N THR A 9 7.36 -0.65 -17.56
CA THR A 9 7.77 -1.78 -18.40
C THR A 9 8.16 -2.98 -17.53
N GLU A 10 8.28 -4.16 -18.13
CA GLU A 10 8.71 -5.38 -17.42
C GLU A 10 10.09 -5.27 -16.74
N ASP A 11 10.91 -4.32 -17.19
CA ASP A 11 12.26 -4.07 -16.67
C ASP A 11 12.29 -3.07 -15.50
N VAL A 12 11.16 -2.45 -15.19
CA VAL A 12 11.04 -1.57 -14.02
C VAL A 12 10.63 -2.39 -12.80
N PRO A 13 11.41 -2.37 -11.70
CA PRO A 13 11.04 -3.11 -10.51
C PRO A 13 9.79 -2.51 -9.86
N TYR A 14 8.80 -3.35 -9.56
CA TYR A 14 7.62 -2.89 -8.80
C TYR A 14 7.90 -2.80 -7.28
N ILE A 15 8.91 -3.49 -6.78
CA ILE A 15 9.45 -3.28 -5.44
C ILE A 15 10.96 -3.06 -5.55
N ALA A 16 11.42 -1.90 -5.09
CA ALA A 16 12.83 -1.57 -5.04
C ALA A 16 13.28 -1.38 -3.58
N GLY A 17 14.33 -2.06 -3.19
CA GLY A 17 14.87 -1.99 -1.84
C GLY A 17 16.41 -1.99 -1.80
N PRO A 18 17.00 -1.67 -0.65
CA PRO A 18 18.46 -1.62 -0.52
C PRO A 18 19.15 -2.99 -0.67
N LYS A 19 18.38 -4.08 -0.56
CA LYS A 19 18.91 -5.46 -0.68
C LYS A 19 18.64 -6.08 -2.04
N GLY A 20 17.91 -5.41 -2.93
CA GLY A 20 17.56 -5.89 -4.25
C GLY A 20 16.18 -5.45 -4.69
N ASN A 21 15.84 -5.83 -5.90
CA ASN A 21 14.62 -5.45 -6.57
C ASN A 21 13.75 -6.67 -6.89
N LEU A 22 12.46 -6.44 -6.97
CA LEU A 22 11.49 -7.44 -7.42
C LEU A 22 10.76 -6.91 -8.65
N TYR A 23 10.73 -7.71 -9.70
CA TYR A 23 10.15 -7.40 -11.01
C TYR A 23 8.90 -8.27 -11.25
N GLN A 24 8.17 -7.95 -12.30
CA GLN A 24 7.01 -8.72 -12.73
C GLN A 24 7.35 -10.22 -12.88
N GLY A 25 6.41 -11.10 -12.54
CA GLY A 25 6.60 -12.55 -12.56
C GLY A 25 7.53 -13.09 -11.47
N PHE A 26 7.68 -12.37 -10.36
CA PHE A 26 8.59 -12.73 -9.24
C PHE A 26 10.06 -12.84 -9.62
N ARG A 27 10.47 -12.23 -10.76
CA ARG A 27 11.89 -12.10 -11.10
C ARG A 27 12.57 -11.16 -10.10
N SER A 28 13.76 -11.48 -9.68
CA SER A 28 14.52 -10.67 -8.71
C SER A 28 16.02 -10.74 -8.98
N ASP A 29 16.71 -9.67 -8.65
CA ASP A 29 18.17 -9.62 -8.60
C ASP A 29 18.73 -10.14 -7.25
N ILE A 30 17.85 -10.49 -6.31
CA ILE A 30 18.28 -11.10 -5.04
C ILE A 30 18.66 -12.57 -5.28
N PRO A 31 19.92 -12.96 -5.00
CA PRO A 31 20.38 -14.32 -5.20
C PRO A 31 19.54 -15.33 -4.39
N ASP A 32 19.17 -16.43 -5.02
CA ASP A 32 18.42 -17.55 -4.39
C ASP A 32 17.12 -17.16 -3.70
N LEU A 33 16.42 -16.12 -4.21
CA LEU A 33 15.16 -15.63 -3.61
C LEU A 33 14.16 -16.77 -3.39
N ASN A 34 13.95 -17.63 -4.38
CA ASN A 34 12.99 -18.74 -4.27
C ASN A 34 13.36 -19.74 -3.17
N LYS A 35 14.65 -20.04 -2.99
CA LYS A 35 15.10 -20.89 -1.88
C LYS A 35 14.90 -20.23 -0.53
N LYS A 36 15.16 -18.93 -0.45
CA LYS A 36 14.94 -18.14 0.77
C LYS A 36 13.45 -18.06 1.12
N LEU A 37 12.58 -17.89 0.12
CA LEU A 37 11.14 -17.90 0.34
C LEU A 37 10.63 -19.26 0.78
N ALA A 38 11.08 -20.33 0.16
CA ALA A 38 10.71 -21.70 0.54
C ALA A 38 11.20 -22.11 1.94
N ALA A 39 12.21 -21.46 2.46
CA ALA A 39 12.73 -21.69 3.83
C ALA A 39 11.96 -20.90 4.90
N LEU A 40 11.09 -19.97 4.52
CA LEU A 40 10.24 -19.24 5.48
C LEU A 40 9.09 -20.15 5.93
N PRO A 41 8.67 -20.06 7.20
CA PRO A 41 7.47 -20.74 7.65
C PRO A 41 6.26 -20.22 6.86
N ASP A 42 5.31 -21.09 6.58
CA ASP A 42 4.05 -20.68 5.98
C ASP A 42 3.37 -19.66 6.89
N PRO A 43 2.84 -18.58 6.30
CA PRO A 43 2.10 -17.60 7.09
C PRO A 43 0.86 -18.22 7.70
N GLU A 44 0.45 -17.75 8.88
CA GLU A 44 -0.82 -18.17 9.46
C GLU A 44 -1.97 -17.99 8.46
N PRO A 45 -2.85 -18.99 8.32
CA PRO A 45 -4.02 -18.88 7.45
C PRO A 45 -4.85 -17.66 7.82
N GLN A 46 -5.12 -16.81 6.84
CA GLN A 46 -5.98 -15.65 7.04
C GLN A 46 -7.44 -16.07 7.04
N ILE A 47 -8.22 -15.62 8.01
CA ILE A 47 -9.66 -15.82 8.01
C ILE A 47 -10.29 -14.87 7.00
N VAL A 48 -10.88 -15.44 5.95
CA VAL A 48 -11.59 -14.71 4.89
C VAL A 48 -13.10 -14.89 4.97
N ASP A 49 -13.57 -15.78 5.84
CA ASP A 49 -14.99 -15.95 6.17
C ASP A 49 -15.35 -15.04 7.33
N PHE A 50 -16.23 -14.08 7.06
CA PHE A 50 -16.69 -13.11 8.07
C PHE A 50 -17.45 -13.80 9.22
N LYS A 51 -18.28 -14.80 8.93
CA LYS A 51 -19.04 -15.56 9.94
C LYS A 51 -18.10 -16.28 10.89
N GLU A 52 -17.06 -16.95 10.36
CA GLU A 52 -16.03 -17.60 11.15
C GLU A 52 -15.31 -16.59 12.07
N SER A 53 -14.95 -15.43 11.53
CA SER A 53 -14.33 -14.35 12.30
C SER A 53 -15.21 -13.88 13.47
N VAL A 54 -16.52 -13.72 13.24
CA VAL A 54 -17.49 -13.32 14.27
C VAL A 54 -17.60 -14.39 15.38
N ILE A 55 -17.69 -15.66 15.00
CA ILE A 55 -17.84 -16.77 15.95
C ILE A 55 -16.57 -16.98 16.78
N THR A 56 -15.41 -17.00 16.12
CA THR A 56 -14.12 -17.33 16.74
C THR A 56 -13.44 -16.13 17.38
N ARG A 57 -13.91 -14.91 17.10
CA ARG A 57 -13.27 -13.64 17.46
C ARG A 57 -11.84 -13.49 16.94
N ARG A 58 -11.45 -14.28 15.96
CA ARG A 58 -10.15 -14.14 15.28
C ARG A 58 -10.21 -13.00 14.27
N LYS A 59 -9.07 -12.37 14.05
CA LYS A 59 -8.96 -11.20 13.19
C LYS A 59 -9.28 -11.58 11.73
N PHE A 60 -10.23 -10.87 11.15
CA PHE A 60 -10.60 -11.01 9.74
C PHE A 60 -9.53 -10.41 8.82
N ALA A 61 -9.29 -11.03 7.68
CA ALA A 61 -8.27 -10.56 6.72
C ALA A 61 -8.56 -9.13 6.22
N LEU A 62 -9.84 -8.83 5.96
CA LEU A 62 -10.30 -7.50 5.53
C LEU A 62 -10.74 -6.66 6.75
N ASN A 63 -9.85 -6.53 7.73
CA ASN A 63 -10.10 -5.70 8.89
C ASN A 63 -9.83 -4.21 8.60
N GLU A 64 -10.21 -3.37 9.57
CA GLU A 64 -10.10 -1.91 9.49
C GLU A 64 -8.68 -1.42 9.19
N GLN A 65 -7.67 -2.05 9.76
CA GLN A 65 -6.28 -1.66 9.54
C GLN A 65 -5.81 -1.95 8.12
N ASN A 66 -6.15 -3.13 7.60
CA ASN A 66 -5.80 -3.51 6.24
C ASN A 66 -6.58 -2.67 5.23
N GLY A 67 -7.86 -2.42 5.49
CA GLY A 67 -8.70 -1.52 4.69
C GLY A 67 -8.12 -0.11 4.65
N HIS A 68 -7.80 0.45 5.82
CA HIS A 68 -7.20 1.79 5.91
C HIS A 68 -5.88 1.88 5.12
N ARG A 69 -4.96 0.93 5.30
CA ARG A 69 -3.68 0.92 4.57
C ARG A 69 -3.86 0.86 3.06
N SER A 70 -4.76 0.00 2.60
CA SER A 70 -5.03 -0.16 1.17
C SER A 70 -5.66 1.11 0.58
N CYS A 71 -6.66 1.69 1.25
CA CYS A 71 -7.28 2.94 0.82
C CYS A 71 -6.30 4.12 0.83
N THR A 72 -5.44 4.21 1.84
CA THR A 72 -4.40 5.25 1.92
C THR A 72 -3.46 5.17 0.72
N MET A 73 -2.98 3.98 0.35
CA MET A 73 -2.11 3.82 -0.83
C MET A 73 -2.80 4.26 -2.13
N VAL A 74 -4.06 3.86 -2.33
CA VAL A 74 -4.82 4.25 -3.52
C VAL A 74 -5.02 5.76 -3.57
N ASN A 75 -5.40 6.37 -2.45
CA ASN A 75 -5.60 7.82 -2.37
C ASN A 75 -4.31 8.60 -2.59
N MET A 76 -3.18 8.15 -2.04
CA MET A 76 -1.86 8.76 -2.31
C MET A 76 -1.51 8.72 -3.80
N ALA A 77 -1.78 7.58 -4.47
CA ALA A 77 -1.57 7.46 -5.91
C ALA A 77 -2.44 8.45 -6.69
N LEU A 78 -3.72 8.57 -6.35
CA LEU A 78 -4.64 9.51 -6.99
C LEU A 78 -4.19 10.96 -6.81
N VAL A 79 -3.72 11.35 -5.63
CA VAL A 79 -3.20 12.70 -5.39
C VAL A 79 -1.94 12.94 -6.21
N ALA A 80 -1.00 11.99 -6.25
CA ALA A 80 0.23 12.11 -7.03
C ALA A 80 -0.07 12.24 -8.54
N LEU A 81 -0.99 11.43 -9.07
CA LEU A 81 -1.43 11.52 -10.47
C LEU A 81 -2.06 12.87 -10.80
N ARG A 82 -2.95 13.39 -9.93
CA ARG A 82 -3.59 14.68 -10.13
C ARG A 82 -2.61 15.85 -10.11
N LEU A 83 -1.59 15.76 -9.27
CA LEU A 83 -0.54 16.80 -9.17
C LEU A 83 0.60 16.60 -10.16
N GLY A 84 0.65 15.45 -10.87
CA GLY A 84 1.66 15.17 -11.89
C GLY A 84 3.09 15.10 -11.34
N ARG A 85 3.28 14.75 -10.06
CA ARG A 85 4.60 14.73 -9.42
C ARG A 85 4.71 13.71 -8.30
N SER A 86 5.96 13.36 -7.98
CA SER A 86 6.26 12.50 -6.83
C SER A 86 5.96 13.22 -5.51
N LEU A 87 5.37 12.49 -4.58
CA LEU A 87 5.03 12.98 -3.24
C LEU A 87 5.74 12.16 -2.18
N LYS A 88 5.98 12.77 -1.02
CA LYS A 88 6.47 12.10 0.19
C LYS A 88 5.36 12.10 1.22
N PHE A 89 5.08 10.96 1.82
CA PHE A 89 4.01 10.81 2.79
C PHE A 89 4.56 10.31 4.13
N ASP A 90 4.09 10.90 5.22
CA ASP A 90 4.37 10.48 6.58
C ASP A 90 3.22 9.57 7.05
N PRO A 91 3.46 8.27 7.23
CA PRO A 91 2.40 7.33 7.62
C PRO A 91 1.95 7.48 9.07
N GLU A 92 2.74 8.12 9.93
CA GLU A 92 2.37 8.36 11.34
C GLU A 92 1.45 9.57 11.45
N LYS A 93 1.81 10.66 10.77
CA LYS A 93 1.01 11.90 10.75
C LYS A 93 -0.15 11.83 9.76
N GLN A 94 -0.15 10.86 8.85
CA GLN A 94 -1.12 10.73 7.74
C GLN A 94 -1.18 11.99 6.86
N LEU A 95 -0.02 12.61 6.61
CA LEU A 95 0.14 13.84 5.84
C LEU A 95 1.26 13.74 4.82
N PHE A 96 1.17 14.49 3.75
CA PHE A 96 2.28 14.69 2.83
C PHE A 96 3.30 15.66 3.44
N ILE A 97 4.57 15.28 3.34
CA ILE A 97 5.69 16.05 3.92
C ILE A 97 5.95 17.28 3.06
N ASP A 98 5.93 18.46 3.68
CA ASP A 98 6.22 19.76 3.06
C ASP A 98 5.41 20.05 1.79
N ASP A 99 4.15 19.57 1.75
CA ASP A 99 3.29 19.69 0.58
C ASP A 99 1.85 20.04 0.95
N GLU A 100 1.61 21.35 1.09
CA GLU A 100 0.28 21.86 1.45
C GLU A 100 -0.77 21.61 0.36
N ALA A 101 -0.38 21.66 -0.91
CA ALA A 101 -1.30 21.40 -2.02
C ALA A 101 -1.79 19.95 -2.01
N ALA A 102 -0.90 19.00 -1.74
CA ALA A 102 -1.26 17.60 -1.59
C ALA A 102 -2.12 17.39 -0.32
N ASN A 103 -1.79 18.06 0.79
CA ASN A 103 -2.53 17.94 2.04
C ASN A 103 -3.97 18.46 1.95
N ARG A 104 -4.21 19.51 1.17
CA ARG A 104 -5.58 20.00 0.89
C ARG A 104 -6.44 18.97 0.15
N MET A 105 -5.82 18.02 -0.56
CA MET A 105 -6.54 16.96 -1.29
C MET A 105 -6.89 15.75 -0.42
N ILE A 106 -6.32 15.64 0.78
CA ILE A 106 -6.65 14.56 1.73
C ILE A 106 -8.07 14.72 2.27
N MET A 107 -8.46 15.96 2.54
CA MET A 107 -9.82 16.27 3.03
C MET A 107 -10.57 17.11 1.99
N PRO A 108 -11.30 16.47 1.08
CA PRO A 108 -12.14 17.19 0.14
C PRO A 108 -13.23 17.98 0.89
N PRO A 109 -13.63 19.16 0.39
CA PRO A 109 -14.67 19.95 1.02
C PRO A 109 -15.97 19.13 1.10
N MET A 110 -16.52 19.06 2.28
CA MET A 110 -17.77 18.37 2.52
C MET A 110 -18.96 19.26 2.20
N ARG A 111 -20.04 18.68 1.70
CA ARG A 111 -21.31 19.40 1.48
C ARG A 111 -21.97 19.69 2.83
N ALA A 112 -22.39 20.94 3.03
CA ALA A 112 -23.18 21.29 4.21
C ALA A 112 -24.44 20.40 4.32
N PRO A 113 -24.85 19.97 5.53
CA PRO A 113 -24.34 20.39 6.85
C PRO A 113 -23.21 19.50 7.41
N TRP A 114 -22.65 18.60 6.62
CA TRP A 114 -21.64 17.62 7.06
C TRP A 114 -20.26 18.29 7.22
N THR A 115 -19.72 18.21 8.41
CA THR A 115 -18.35 18.62 8.73
C THR A 115 -17.69 17.50 9.54
N ILE A 116 -16.42 17.22 9.28
CA ILE A 116 -15.58 16.34 10.09
C ILE A 116 -14.63 17.22 10.91
#